data_cb7bbcf439d692250a285ab506284d8e
#
_entry.id   cb7bbcf439d692250a285ab506284d8e
#
_cell.length_a   1.000
_cell.length_b   1.000
_cell.length_c   1.000
_cell.angle_alpha   90.00
_cell.angle_beta   90.00
_cell.angle_gamma   90.00
#
_symmetry.space_group_name_H-M   'P 1'
#
loop_
_entity.id
_entity.type
_entity.pdbx_description
1 polymer ?
#
loop_
_entity_poly.entity_id
_entity_poly.type
_entity_poly.pdbx_seq_one_letter_code
_entity_poly.pdbx_strand_id
1 'polypeptide(L)'
;MNIPIDKELQAFDNHLKKNDRVIFSAPFGDGKSYFLNQFQKKYNADYVFITLYPVNYQVVENYDVFELIKRDILVQLIANGIFVSEDIVIPDSIYAYYYLLHSGNLNLEIEDLMPLTDVLNLDQSVVNKFLTATSIWNVLKKVKTGFDSYKQKFEENKTENKIKQYLTAFGAGKGVIYEFDITSFLISSFIKNYKAKYPDRNIVLCVEDLDRLDPAHIFRILNILTAHVDRQFISFEEQEKFSIRKNKFGFDKTVVVCDYNKLQALFLHFYGKEANFSGYISKFTSSNPFFYSFRQKVSQKLIDCIENLVHLTMMS
;
A
#
# COMPACT_ATOMS: atom_id res chain seq x y z
N MET A 1 -5.89 20.49 27.87
CA MET A 1 -4.44 20.32 28.11
C MET A 1 -3.80 19.91 26.79
N ASN A 2 -2.91 20.73 26.22
CA ASN A 2 -2.22 20.37 24.97
C ASN A 2 -0.90 19.67 25.34
N ILE A 3 -0.73 18.41 24.91
CA ILE A 3 0.48 17.64 25.17
C ILE A 3 1.28 17.63 23.86
N PRO A 4 2.44 18.30 23.83
CA PRO A 4 3.27 18.34 22.63
C PRO A 4 3.86 16.95 22.34
N ILE A 5 3.80 16.55 21.08
CA ILE A 5 4.36 15.27 20.59
C ILE A 5 5.49 15.49 19.56
N ASP A 6 6.02 16.69 19.48
CA ASP A 6 6.99 17.07 18.44
C ASP A 6 8.28 16.23 18.49
N LYS A 7 8.75 15.89 19.69
CA LYS A 7 9.92 15.03 19.86
C LYS A 7 9.71 13.63 19.29
N GLU A 8 8.52 13.06 19.49
CA GLU A 8 8.15 11.74 19.01
C GLU A 8 7.92 11.76 17.51
N LEU A 9 7.32 12.82 16.98
CA LEU A 9 7.19 13.02 15.52
C LEU A 9 8.57 13.06 14.87
N GLN A 10 9.52 13.79 15.46
CA GLN A 10 10.88 13.85 14.95
C GLN A 10 11.62 12.51 15.12
N ALA A 11 11.43 11.81 16.23
CA ALA A 11 12.00 10.49 16.44
C ALA A 11 11.48 9.47 15.41
N PHE A 12 10.18 9.52 15.09
CA PHE A 12 9.58 8.67 14.07
C PHE A 12 10.08 9.03 12.67
N ASP A 13 10.23 10.31 12.35
CA ASP A 13 10.84 10.75 11.08
C ASP A 13 12.26 10.20 10.92
N ASN A 14 13.09 10.33 11.96
CA ASN A 14 14.44 9.79 11.96
C ASN A 14 14.46 8.25 11.82
N HIS A 15 13.50 7.57 12.42
CA HIS A 15 13.35 6.13 12.32
C HIS A 15 12.92 5.71 10.90
N LEU A 16 11.96 6.44 10.32
CA LEU A 16 11.44 6.19 8.98
C LEU A 16 12.49 6.50 7.89
N LYS A 17 13.33 7.53 8.08
CA LYS A 17 14.44 7.83 7.15
C LYS A 17 15.46 6.70 7.04
N LYS A 18 15.70 5.99 8.13
CA LYS A 18 16.70 4.91 8.21
C LYS A 18 16.15 3.54 7.77
N ASN A 19 14.83 3.38 7.73
CA ASN A 19 14.19 2.09 7.54
C ASN A 19 13.12 2.18 6.44
N ASP A 20 13.08 1.16 5.58
CA ASP A 20 12.10 1.10 4.50
C ASP A 20 10.82 0.36 4.91
N ARG A 21 10.93 -0.53 5.90
CA ARG A 21 9.81 -1.32 6.43
C ARG A 21 9.76 -1.15 7.94
N VAL A 22 8.70 -0.54 8.43
CA VAL A 22 8.58 -0.13 9.82
C VAL A 22 7.28 -0.68 10.42
N ILE A 23 7.37 -1.19 11.64
CA ILE A 23 6.21 -1.43 12.49
C ILE A 23 6.08 -0.24 13.45
N PHE A 24 4.98 0.49 13.34
CA PHE A 24 4.59 1.51 14.31
C PHE A 24 3.65 0.87 15.33
N SER A 25 4.11 0.78 16.55
CA SER A 25 3.39 0.10 17.62
C SER A 25 2.89 1.04 18.70
N ALA A 26 1.60 0.96 19.00
CA ALA A 26 1.02 1.55 20.19
C ALA A 26 -0.19 0.73 20.66
N PRO A 27 -0.49 0.68 21.96
CA PRO A 27 -1.68 0.04 22.50
C PRO A 27 -2.98 0.59 21.92
N PHE A 28 -4.06 -0.19 22.02
CA PHE A 28 -5.38 0.28 21.62
C PHE A 28 -5.80 1.51 22.44
N GLY A 29 -6.33 2.53 21.74
CA GLY A 29 -6.77 3.78 22.37
C GLY A 29 -5.64 4.73 22.80
N ASP A 30 -4.40 4.44 22.42
CA ASP A 30 -3.23 5.24 22.79
C ASP A 30 -2.82 6.26 21.69
N GLY A 31 -3.78 6.64 20.82
CA GLY A 31 -3.63 7.75 19.90
C GLY A 31 -2.83 7.45 18.62
N LYS A 32 -2.78 6.19 18.14
CA LYS A 32 -2.08 5.82 16.89
C LYS A 32 -2.46 6.72 15.72
N SER A 33 -3.75 6.76 15.36
CA SER A 33 -4.24 7.53 14.21
C SER A 33 -4.08 9.04 14.41
N TYR A 34 -4.20 9.54 15.66
CA TYR A 34 -3.88 10.93 15.97
C TYR A 34 -2.41 11.25 15.67
N PHE A 35 -1.49 10.42 16.16
CA PHE A 35 -0.06 10.60 15.91
C PHE A 35 0.26 10.60 14.41
N LEU A 36 -0.23 9.60 13.68
CA LEU A 36 0.01 9.49 12.24
C LEU A 36 -0.56 10.69 11.46
N ASN A 37 -1.74 11.17 11.85
CA ASN A 37 -2.34 12.36 11.24
C ASN A 37 -1.47 13.61 11.49
N GLN A 38 -0.96 13.80 12.72
CA GLN A 38 -0.04 14.91 13.02
C GLN A 38 1.29 14.75 12.28
N PHE A 39 1.80 13.53 12.16
CA PHE A 39 3.00 13.24 11.39
C PHE A 39 2.83 13.59 9.92
N GLN A 40 1.77 13.11 9.29
CA GLN A 40 1.45 13.40 7.89
C GLN A 40 1.32 14.91 7.63
N LYS A 41 0.67 15.64 8.54
CA LYS A 41 0.53 17.10 8.42
C LYS A 41 1.88 17.80 8.53
N LYS A 42 2.72 17.40 9.47
CA LYS A 42 4.01 18.06 9.75
C LYS A 42 5.04 17.78 8.65
N TYR A 43 5.06 16.58 8.11
CA TYR A 43 6.05 16.12 7.13
C TYR A 43 5.44 15.90 5.73
N ASN A 44 4.41 16.67 5.38
CA ASN A 44 3.71 16.55 4.09
C ASN A 44 4.59 16.92 2.89
N ALA A 45 5.70 17.64 3.10
CA ALA A 45 6.68 17.94 2.06
C ALA A 45 7.58 16.73 1.74
N ASP A 46 7.86 15.88 2.75
CA ASP A 46 8.80 14.75 2.66
C ASP A 46 8.10 13.44 2.29
N TYR A 47 6.83 13.27 2.70
CA TYR A 47 6.09 12.02 2.59
C TYR A 47 4.69 12.20 2.01
N VAL A 48 4.27 11.21 1.21
CA VAL A 48 2.87 10.99 0.84
C VAL A 48 2.46 9.63 1.35
N PHE A 49 1.38 9.57 2.12
CA PHE A 49 0.85 8.32 2.67
C PHE A 49 -0.31 7.82 1.83
N ILE A 50 -0.23 6.56 1.46
CA ILE A 50 -1.32 5.75 0.93
C ILE A 50 -1.71 4.78 2.03
N THR A 51 -2.89 4.97 2.61
CA THR A 51 -3.28 4.28 3.84
C THR A 51 -4.33 3.22 3.57
N LEU A 52 -4.00 1.97 3.85
CA LEU A 52 -4.91 0.84 3.78
C LEU A 52 -5.58 0.61 5.14
N TYR A 53 -6.88 0.31 5.11
CA TYR A 53 -7.67 -0.07 6.27
C TYR A 53 -8.13 -1.51 6.13
N PRO A 54 -7.35 -2.51 6.59
CA PRO A 54 -7.63 -3.93 6.36
C PRO A 54 -8.99 -4.41 6.86
N VAL A 55 -9.57 -3.72 7.83
CA VAL A 55 -10.95 -3.97 8.30
C VAL A 55 -11.96 -3.98 7.14
N ASN A 56 -11.74 -3.17 6.11
CA ASN A 56 -12.60 -3.11 4.93
C ASN A 56 -12.57 -4.38 4.07
N TYR A 57 -11.55 -5.23 4.27
CA TYR A 57 -11.35 -6.45 3.47
C TYR A 57 -11.85 -7.73 4.16
N GLN A 58 -12.37 -7.64 5.40
CA GLN A 58 -12.77 -8.80 6.20
C GLN A 58 -13.91 -9.63 5.60
N VAL A 59 -14.80 -8.98 4.85
CA VAL A 59 -16.01 -9.63 4.29
C VAL A 59 -15.77 -10.27 2.93
N VAL A 60 -14.54 -10.23 2.42
CA VAL A 60 -14.21 -10.64 1.05
C VAL A 60 -13.48 -11.99 1.05
N GLU A 61 -13.73 -12.80 0.02
CA GLU A 61 -13.02 -14.05 -0.19
C GLU A 61 -11.51 -13.84 -0.39
N ASN A 62 -10.74 -14.83 -0.03
CA ASN A 62 -9.28 -14.72 0.13
C ASN A 62 -8.52 -14.26 -1.13
N TYR A 63 -8.98 -14.68 -2.32
CA TYR A 63 -8.33 -14.35 -3.58
C TYR A 63 -8.63 -12.91 -4.04
N ASP A 64 -9.70 -12.30 -3.52
CA ASP A 64 -10.09 -10.94 -3.90
C ASP A 64 -9.45 -9.85 -3.01
N VAL A 65 -8.86 -10.23 -1.87
CA VAL A 65 -8.22 -9.26 -0.96
C VAL A 65 -7.13 -8.46 -1.66
N PHE A 66 -6.30 -9.10 -2.50
CA PHE A 66 -5.24 -8.39 -3.21
C PHE A 66 -5.80 -7.44 -4.27
N GLU A 67 -6.89 -7.81 -4.95
CA GLU A 67 -7.59 -6.93 -5.88
C GLU A 67 -8.11 -5.67 -5.19
N LEU A 68 -8.73 -5.83 -4.00
CA LEU A 68 -9.21 -4.68 -3.23
C LEU A 68 -8.07 -3.79 -2.77
N ILE A 69 -6.95 -4.37 -2.32
CA ILE A 69 -5.75 -3.62 -1.95
C ILE A 69 -5.24 -2.80 -3.15
N LYS A 70 -5.11 -3.40 -4.33
CA LYS A 70 -4.66 -2.70 -5.54
C LYS A 70 -5.58 -1.55 -5.91
N ARG A 71 -6.89 -1.78 -5.88
CA ARG A 71 -7.89 -0.76 -6.20
C ARG A 71 -7.88 0.39 -5.18
N ASP A 72 -7.80 0.07 -3.89
CA ASP A 72 -7.70 1.08 -2.82
C ASP A 72 -6.44 1.94 -2.99
N ILE A 73 -5.29 1.33 -3.26
CA ILE A 73 -4.06 2.06 -3.59
C ILE A 73 -4.27 3.00 -4.78
N LEU A 74 -4.86 2.51 -5.88
CA LEU A 74 -5.08 3.31 -7.08
C LEU A 74 -5.96 4.52 -6.80
N VAL A 75 -7.09 4.32 -6.11
CA VAL A 75 -8.01 5.40 -5.74
C VAL A 75 -7.31 6.46 -4.88
N GLN A 76 -6.53 6.03 -3.89
CA GLN A 76 -5.82 6.98 -3.03
C GLN A 76 -4.68 7.70 -3.74
N LEU A 77 -3.98 7.07 -4.69
CA LEU A 77 -3.00 7.76 -5.53
C LEU A 77 -3.67 8.90 -6.30
N ILE A 78 -4.82 8.64 -6.90
CA ILE A 78 -5.59 9.65 -7.64
C ILE A 78 -6.08 10.77 -6.69
N ALA A 79 -6.61 10.40 -5.53
CA ALA A 79 -7.07 11.35 -4.52
C ALA A 79 -5.96 12.30 -4.04
N ASN A 80 -4.73 11.79 -3.97
CA ASN A 80 -3.53 12.59 -3.64
C ASN A 80 -2.96 13.36 -4.84
N GLY A 81 -3.60 13.32 -6.02
CA GLY A 81 -3.10 13.97 -7.22
C GLY A 81 -1.90 13.27 -7.86
N ILE A 82 -1.65 12.01 -7.48
CA ILE A 82 -0.59 11.17 -8.03
C ILE A 82 -1.18 10.39 -9.21
N PHE A 83 -1.22 11.00 -10.34
CA PHE A 83 -1.66 10.38 -11.60
C PHE A 83 -0.91 11.00 -12.78
N VAL A 84 -0.97 10.34 -13.93
CA VAL A 84 -0.33 10.82 -15.14
C VAL A 84 -1.35 11.55 -16.00
N SER A 85 -1.01 12.74 -16.44
CA SER A 85 -1.86 13.54 -17.33
C SER A 85 -1.69 13.19 -18.81
N GLU A 86 -0.57 12.58 -19.23
CA GLU A 86 -0.20 12.38 -20.62
C GLU A 86 0.53 11.05 -20.87
N ASP A 87 0.36 10.50 -22.05
CA ASP A 87 1.07 9.40 -22.73
C ASP A 87 1.71 8.27 -21.90
N ILE A 88 0.83 7.46 -21.30
CA ILE A 88 1.26 6.14 -20.81
C ILE A 88 1.37 5.21 -22.02
N VAL A 89 2.57 4.69 -22.28
CA VAL A 89 2.77 3.57 -23.21
C VAL A 89 2.47 2.28 -22.46
N ILE A 90 1.51 1.51 -22.98
CA ILE A 90 1.10 0.26 -22.34
C ILE A 90 1.89 -0.88 -22.97
N PRO A 91 2.66 -1.65 -22.17
CA PRO A 91 3.45 -2.76 -22.68
C PRO A 91 2.61 -3.87 -23.33
N ASP A 92 3.15 -4.53 -24.34
CA ASP A 92 2.51 -5.67 -25.01
C ASP A 92 2.17 -6.81 -24.04
N SER A 93 2.96 -6.97 -22.96
CA SER A 93 2.69 -7.95 -21.90
C SER A 93 1.36 -7.72 -21.19
N ILE A 94 0.93 -6.46 -21.03
CA ILE A 94 -0.38 -6.10 -20.45
C ILE A 94 -1.50 -6.50 -21.40
N TYR A 95 -1.33 -6.25 -22.70
CA TYR A 95 -2.31 -6.68 -23.71
C TYR A 95 -2.40 -8.20 -23.78
N ALA A 96 -1.26 -8.91 -23.73
CA ALA A 96 -1.21 -10.38 -23.70
C ALA A 96 -1.92 -10.95 -22.47
N TYR A 97 -1.69 -10.33 -21.29
CA TYR A 97 -2.36 -10.72 -20.06
C TYR A 97 -3.89 -10.60 -20.19
N TYR A 98 -4.38 -9.48 -20.71
CA TYR A 98 -5.81 -9.27 -20.96
C TYR A 98 -6.37 -10.24 -21.99
N TYR A 99 -5.63 -10.50 -23.04
CA TYR A 99 -6.03 -11.47 -24.07
C TYR A 99 -6.26 -12.86 -23.47
N LEU A 100 -5.36 -13.33 -22.62
CA LEU A 100 -5.45 -14.66 -22.02
C LEU A 100 -6.58 -14.78 -20.99
N LEU A 101 -6.81 -13.73 -20.20
CA LEU A 101 -7.84 -13.76 -19.16
C LEU A 101 -9.26 -13.53 -19.71
N HIS A 102 -9.40 -12.77 -20.81
CA HIS A 102 -10.67 -12.24 -21.26
C HIS A 102 -10.95 -12.57 -22.75
N SER A 103 -10.61 -13.78 -23.18
CA SER A 103 -10.75 -14.21 -24.58
C SER A 103 -12.21 -14.17 -25.11
N GLY A 104 -12.91 -13.09 -24.93
CA GLY A 104 -14.25 -12.89 -25.47
C GLY A 104 -15.00 -11.65 -25.03
N ASN A 105 -14.83 -11.13 -23.84
CA ASN A 105 -15.64 -10.03 -23.33
C ASN A 105 -14.83 -9.07 -22.48
N LEU A 106 -14.28 -8.02 -23.09
CA LEU A 106 -13.68 -6.88 -22.39
C LEU A 106 -14.69 -5.74 -22.31
N ASN A 107 -15.52 -5.74 -21.29
CA ASN A 107 -16.16 -4.54 -20.80
C ASN A 107 -15.38 -4.04 -19.58
N LEU A 108 -14.22 -3.41 -19.82
CA LEU A 108 -13.55 -2.56 -18.83
C LEU A 108 -14.29 -1.23 -18.77
N GLU A 109 -15.31 -1.17 -17.95
CA GLU A 109 -16.01 0.07 -17.69
C GLU A 109 -15.41 0.71 -16.44
N ILE A 110 -15.34 2.05 -16.39
CA ILE A 110 -14.99 2.80 -15.16
C ILE A 110 -15.91 2.38 -14.02
N GLU A 111 -17.12 1.94 -14.34
CA GLU A 111 -18.10 1.36 -13.44
C GLU A 111 -17.54 0.19 -12.62
N ASP A 112 -16.57 -0.58 -13.11
CA ASP A 112 -15.89 -1.63 -12.36
C ASP A 112 -14.98 -1.08 -11.25
N LEU A 113 -14.58 0.19 -11.33
CA LEU A 113 -13.81 0.88 -10.29
C LEU A 113 -14.70 1.68 -9.34
N MET A 114 -15.94 2.00 -9.74
CA MET A 114 -16.89 2.80 -8.96
C MET A 114 -17.34 2.17 -7.63
N PRO A 115 -17.56 0.84 -7.51
CA PRO A 115 -17.99 0.25 -6.24
C PRO A 115 -17.05 0.52 -5.07
N LEU A 116 -15.81 0.91 -5.34
CA LEU A 116 -14.81 1.19 -4.30
C LEU A 116 -14.96 2.58 -3.68
N THR A 117 -15.49 3.54 -4.42
CA THR A 117 -15.76 4.88 -3.88
C THR A 117 -16.78 4.82 -2.76
N ASP A 118 -17.77 3.92 -2.86
CA ASP A 118 -18.81 3.72 -1.85
C ASP A 118 -18.27 2.96 -0.63
N VAL A 119 -17.39 1.97 -0.87
CA VAL A 119 -16.78 1.17 0.22
C VAL A 119 -15.77 1.99 1.03
N LEU A 120 -15.06 2.93 0.40
CA LEU A 120 -14.03 3.74 1.03
C LEU A 120 -14.56 5.02 1.69
N ASN A 121 -15.87 5.29 1.66
CA ASN A 121 -16.50 6.54 2.17
C ASN A 121 -15.74 7.80 1.71
N LEU A 122 -15.32 7.83 0.45
CA LEU A 122 -14.57 8.95 -0.10
C LEU A 122 -15.47 10.20 -0.22
N ASP A 123 -14.88 11.36 0.10
CA ASP A 123 -15.55 12.64 -0.11
C ASP A 123 -15.93 12.81 -1.58
N GLN A 124 -17.09 13.41 -1.86
CA GLN A 124 -17.56 13.69 -3.21
C GLN A 124 -16.55 14.45 -4.06
N SER A 125 -15.70 15.26 -3.44
CA SER A 125 -14.60 15.96 -4.12
C SER A 125 -13.54 14.99 -4.69
N VAL A 126 -13.29 13.88 -4.02
CA VAL A 126 -12.37 12.82 -4.45
C VAL A 126 -12.99 12.02 -5.57
N VAL A 127 -14.27 11.66 -5.45
CA VAL A 127 -15.04 10.99 -6.50
C VAL A 127 -15.05 11.83 -7.78
N ASN A 128 -15.30 13.13 -7.66
CA ASN A 128 -15.27 14.04 -8.80
C ASN A 128 -13.88 14.15 -9.44
N LYS A 129 -12.79 14.16 -8.65
CA LYS A 129 -11.42 14.12 -9.18
C LYS A 129 -11.15 12.80 -9.91
N PHE A 130 -11.65 11.69 -9.39
CA PHE A 130 -11.56 10.38 -10.04
C PHE A 130 -12.29 10.37 -11.39
N LEU A 131 -13.52 10.87 -11.43
CA LEU A 131 -14.34 10.95 -12.65
C LEU A 131 -13.77 11.94 -13.69
N THR A 132 -13.11 13.02 -13.23
CA THR A 132 -12.45 14.00 -14.11
C THR A 132 -11.03 13.62 -14.51
N ALA A 133 -10.48 12.50 -13.99
CA ALA A 133 -9.19 12.00 -14.40
C ALA A 133 -9.25 11.42 -15.83
N THR A 134 -9.38 12.31 -16.80
CA THR A 134 -9.40 12.00 -18.25
C THR A 134 -8.23 11.12 -18.68
N SER A 135 -7.11 11.19 -17.98
CA SER A 135 -5.93 10.34 -18.18
C SER A 135 -6.20 8.86 -17.96
N ILE A 136 -6.93 8.48 -16.90
CA ILE A 136 -7.26 7.06 -16.66
C ILE A 136 -8.20 6.54 -17.73
N TRP A 137 -9.22 7.32 -18.10
CA TRP A 137 -10.12 6.97 -19.19
C TRP A 137 -9.38 6.78 -20.52
N ASN A 138 -8.43 7.67 -20.82
CA ASN A 138 -7.60 7.55 -22.01
C ASN A 138 -6.70 6.32 -21.96
N VAL A 139 -6.15 5.97 -20.77
CA VAL A 139 -5.37 4.72 -20.61
C VAL A 139 -6.26 3.50 -20.83
N LEU A 140 -7.45 3.45 -20.24
CA LEU A 140 -8.38 2.33 -20.42
C LEU A 140 -8.84 2.19 -21.87
N LYS A 141 -9.09 3.31 -22.57
CA LYS A 141 -9.34 3.28 -24.03
C LYS A 141 -8.15 2.75 -24.82
N LYS A 142 -6.93 3.20 -24.49
CA LYS A 142 -5.70 2.70 -25.13
C LYS A 142 -5.52 1.20 -24.90
N VAL A 143 -5.81 0.68 -23.69
CA VAL A 143 -5.79 -0.76 -23.38
C VAL A 143 -6.77 -1.50 -24.30
N LYS A 144 -8.01 -1.04 -24.42
CA LYS A 144 -9.02 -1.68 -25.29
C LYS A 144 -8.58 -1.69 -26.75
N THR A 145 -8.17 -0.54 -27.27
CA THR A 145 -7.73 -0.42 -28.67
C THR A 145 -6.46 -1.24 -28.94
N GLY A 146 -5.50 -1.20 -28.02
CA GLY A 146 -4.28 -1.98 -28.09
C GLY A 146 -4.53 -3.49 -28.01
N PHE A 147 -5.50 -3.90 -27.19
CA PHE A 147 -5.93 -5.29 -27.10
C PHE A 147 -6.50 -5.80 -28.44
N ASP A 148 -7.37 -5.04 -29.06
CA ASP A 148 -7.94 -5.41 -30.35
C ASP A 148 -6.84 -5.53 -31.43
N SER A 149 -5.89 -4.59 -31.43
CA SER A 149 -4.73 -4.63 -32.34
C SER A 149 -3.77 -5.79 -32.01
N TYR A 150 -3.57 -6.10 -30.73
CA TYR A 150 -2.76 -7.22 -30.28
C TYR A 150 -3.40 -8.56 -30.67
N LYS A 151 -4.71 -8.69 -30.49
CA LYS A 151 -5.47 -9.87 -30.90
C LYS A 151 -5.31 -10.15 -32.41
N GLN A 152 -5.39 -9.11 -33.23
CA GLN A 152 -5.20 -9.24 -34.67
C GLN A 152 -3.79 -9.70 -35.05
N LYS A 153 -2.74 -9.08 -34.46
CA LYS A 153 -1.33 -9.51 -34.63
C LYS A 153 -1.08 -10.92 -34.10
N PHE A 154 -1.76 -11.30 -33.03
CA PHE A 154 -1.62 -12.61 -32.41
C PHE A 154 -2.18 -13.74 -33.29
N GLU A 155 -3.29 -13.50 -33.98
CA GLU A 155 -3.86 -14.47 -34.92
C GLU A 155 -2.98 -14.67 -36.18
N GLU A 156 -2.22 -13.64 -36.57
CA GLU A 156 -1.30 -13.68 -37.71
C GLU A 156 0.05 -14.37 -37.44
N ASN A 157 0.56 -14.41 -36.16
CA ASN A 157 1.92 -14.84 -35.84
C ASN A 157 1.97 -15.97 -34.80
N LYS A 158 1.82 -17.23 -35.23
CA LYS A 158 1.60 -18.40 -34.37
C LYS A 158 2.81 -18.87 -33.50
N THR A 159 4.07 -18.61 -33.87
CA THR A 159 5.24 -19.25 -33.22
C THR A 159 5.86 -18.38 -32.13
N GLU A 160 6.06 -17.10 -32.35
CA GLU A 160 6.62 -16.16 -31.39
C GLU A 160 5.66 -15.95 -30.18
N ASN A 161 4.39 -16.11 -30.45
CA ASN A 161 3.29 -15.96 -29.50
C ASN A 161 3.16 -17.11 -28.47
N LYS A 162 3.63 -18.32 -28.77
CA LYS A 162 3.58 -19.46 -27.83
C LYS A 162 4.48 -19.23 -26.62
N ILE A 163 5.66 -18.60 -26.81
CA ILE A 163 6.57 -18.29 -25.70
C ILE A 163 5.98 -17.12 -24.88
N LYS A 164 5.46 -16.09 -25.53
CA LYS A 164 4.75 -14.98 -24.85
C LYS A 164 3.54 -15.49 -24.07
N GLN A 165 2.72 -16.39 -24.66
CA GLN A 165 1.61 -17.06 -23.97
C GLN A 165 2.07 -17.84 -22.74
N TYR A 166 3.13 -18.63 -22.89
CA TYR A 166 3.66 -19.43 -21.79
C TYR A 166 4.12 -18.54 -20.65
N LEU A 167 4.91 -17.48 -20.93
CA LEU A 167 5.38 -16.54 -19.92
C LEU A 167 4.22 -15.75 -19.27
N THR A 168 3.20 -15.38 -20.05
CA THR A 168 2.04 -14.65 -19.53
C THR A 168 1.11 -15.56 -18.73
N ALA A 169 1.06 -16.87 -19.02
CA ALA A 169 0.31 -17.84 -18.24
C ALA A 169 0.82 -17.95 -16.79
N PHE A 170 2.10 -17.70 -16.54
CA PHE A 170 2.63 -17.59 -15.17
C PHE A 170 2.09 -16.38 -14.41
N GLY A 171 1.71 -15.30 -15.11
CA GLY A 171 1.11 -14.12 -14.51
C GLY A 171 -0.43 -14.14 -14.51
N ALA A 172 -1.06 -15.11 -15.17
CA ALA A 172 -2.50 -15.12 -15.38
C ALA A 172 -3.34 -15.59 -14.17
N GLY A 173 -2.72 -16.19 -13.16
CA GLY A 173 -3.42 -16.57 -11.94
C GLY A 173 -3.66 -15.36 -11.05
N LYS A 174 -4.91 -15.08 -10.65
CA LYS A 174 -5.20 -14.05 -9.64
C LYS A 174 -4.46 -14.35 -8.35
N GLY A 175 -3.78 -13.33 -7.79
CA GLY A 175 -3.06 -13.44 -6.53
C GLY A 175 -1.70 -14.14 -6.61
N VAL A 176 -1.24 -14.59 -7.79
CA VAL A 176 0.12 -15.12 -7.94
C VAL A 176 1.17 -14.01 -7.89
N ILE A 177 2.37 -14.34 -7.44
CA ILE A 177 3.46 -13.37 -7.22
C ILE A 177 3.83 -12.56 -8.48
N TYR A 178 3.68 -13.14 -9.66
CA TYR A 178 3.99 -12.50 -10.95
C TYR A 178 2.79 -11.81 -11.60
N GLU A 179 1.63 -11.83 -10.95
CA GLU A 179 0.47 -11.12 -11.45
C GLU A 179 0.78 -9.63 -11.66
N PHE A 180 0.63 -9.15 -12.88
CA PHE A 180 0.84 -7.74 -13.23
C PHE A 180 -0.22 -7.30 -14.23
N ASP A 181 -1.40 -7.04 -13.71
CA ASP A 181 -2.58 -6.59 -14.45
C ASP A 181 -2.55 -5.07 -14.72
N ILE A 182 -3.61 -4.57 -15.36
CA ILE A 182 -3.74 -3.14 -15.67
C ILE A 182 -3.70 -2.27 -14.40
N THR A 183 -4.30 -2.73 -13.30
CA THR A 183 -4.31 -1.99 -12.03
C THR A 183 -2.91 -1.88 -11.46
N SER A 184 -2.16 -2.98 -11.45
CA SER A 184 -0.74 -3.00 -11.05
C SER A 184 0.13 -2.10 -11.94
N PHE A 185 -0.11 -2.12 -13.25
CA PHE A 185 0.56 -1.26 -14.22
C PHE A 185 0.28 0.22 -13.95
N LEU A 186 -0.98 0.60 -13.73
CA LEU A 186 -1.36 1.97 -13.43
C LEU A 186 -0.71 2.46 -12.13
N ILE A 187 -0.78 1.67 -11.05
CA ILE A 187 -0.17 2.01 -9.77
C ILE A 187 1.34 2.27 -9.96
N SER A 188 2.04 1.33 -10.60
CA SER A 188 3.50 1.46 -10.77
C SER A 188 3.87 2.62 -11.68
N SER A 189 3.09 2.90 -12.73
CA SER A 189 3.30 4.01 -13.64
C SER A 189 3.05 5.36 -12.97
N PHE A 190 2.00 5.48 -12.16
CA PHE A 190 1.69 6.69 -11.41
C PHE A 190 2.79 7.01 -10.41
N ILE A 191 3.23 6.01 -9.63
CA ILE A 191 4.33 6.17 -8.67
C ILE A 191 5.63 6.56 -9.40
N LYS A 192 5.99 5.86 -10.49
CA LYS A 192 7.20 6.15 -11.28
C LYS A 192 7.21 7.59 -11.78
N ASN A 193 6.12 8.05 -12.37
CA ASN A 193 6.02 9.40 -12.92
C ASN A 193 6.00 10.47 -11.82
N TYR A 194 5.34 10.20 -10.70
CA TYR A 194 5.37 11.09 -9.56
C TYR A 194 6.79 11.24 -8.99
N LYS A 195 7.53 10.14 -8.84
CA LYS A 195 8.91 10.13 -8.37
C LYS A 195 9.86 10.84 -9.34
N ALA A 196 9.63 10.74 -10.65
CA ALA A 196 10.41 11.49 -11.63
C ALA A 196 10.25 13.01 -11.47
N LYS A 197 9.04 13.47 -11.08
CA LYS A 197 8.75 14.89 -10.82
C LYS A 197 9.17 15.35 -9.42
N TYR A 198 9.08 14.46 -8.43
CA TYR A 198 9.36 14.74 -7.01
C TYR A 198 10.29 13.67 -6.42
N PRO A 199 11.60 13.64 -6.81
CA PRO A 199 12.53 12.57 -6.46
C PRO A 199 12.77 12.43 -4.95
N ASP A 200 12.73 13.55 -4.22
CA ASP A 200 13.02 13.59 -2.78
C ASP A 200 11.80 13.25 -1.90
N ARG A 201 10.61 13.19 -2.49
CA ARG A 201 9.37 12.94 -1.75
C ARG A 201 9.06 11.45 -1.72
N ASN A 202 9.01 10.85 -0.54
CA ASN A 202 8.77 9.43 -0.36
C ASN A 202 7.28 9.08 -0.39
N ILE A 203 6.92 8.02 -1.11
CA ILE A 203 5.57 7.45 -1.10
C ILE A 203 5.56 6.28 -0.12
N VAL A 204 4.74 6.40 0.91
CA VAL A 204 4.64 5.44 2.03
C VAL A 204 3.35 4.66 1.92
N LEU A 205 3.43 3.32 1.86
CA LEU A 205 2.28 2.46 2.06
C LEU A 205 2.08 2.23 3.55
N CYS A 206 0.97 2.71 4.09
CA CYS A 206 0.61 2.57 5.49
C CYS A 206 -0.54 1.57 5.63
N VAL A 207 -0.41 0.60 6.53
CA VAL A 207 -1.45 -0.40 6.82
C VAL A 207 -1.89 -0.20 8.25
N GLU A 208 -3.06 0.43 8.45
CA GLU A 208 -3.57 0.78 9.78
C GLU A 208 -4.38 -0.35 10.43
N ASP A 209 -4.38 -0.35 11.75
CA ASP A 209 -5.26 -1.17 12.60
C ASP A 209 -5.21 -2.69 12.29
N LEU A 210 -4.06 -3.19 11.88
CA LEU A 210 -3.90 -4.60 11.50
C LEU A 210 -4.30 -5.57 12.63
N ASP A 211 -4.04 -5.20 13.88
CA ASP A 211 -4.35 -5.99 15.09
C ASP A 211 -5.84 -6.03 15.48
N ARG A 212 -6.72 -5.43 14.65
CA ARG A 212 -8.19 -5.46 14.87
C ARG A 212 -8.89 -6.60 14.11
N LEU A 213 -8.17 -7.25 13.21
CA LEU A 213 -8.67 -8.36 12.41
C LEU A 213 -8.57 -9.70 13.16
N ASP A 214 -9.25 -10.71 12.63
CA ASP A 214 -8.97 -12.08 13.05
C ASP A 214 -7.55 -12.53 12.61
N PRO A 215 -6.90 -13.45 13.35
CA PRO A 215 -5.53 -13.84 13.08
C PRO A 215 -5.28 -14.36 11.66
N ALA A 216 -6.22 -15.11 11.08
CA ALA A 216 -6.06 -15.64 9.73
C ALA A 216 -5.97 -14.53 8.69
N HIS A 217 -6.77 -13.47 8.82
CA HIS A 217 -6.73 -12.30 7.95
C HIS A 217 -5.47 -11.45 8.16
N ILE A 218 -5.06 -11.24 9.42
CA ILE A 218 -3.81 -10.50 9.73
C ILE A 218 -2.64 -11.09 8.97
N PHE A 219 -2.39 -12.38 9.18
CA PHE A 219 -1.20 -13.03 8.63
C PHE A 219 -1.27 -13.20 7.12
N ARG A 220 -2.47 -13.30 6.56
CA ARG A 220 -2.68 -13.29 5.11
C ARG A 220 -2.30 -11.94 4.50
N ILE A 221 -2.77 -10.82 5.05
CA ILE A 221 -2.45 -9.49 4.57
C ILE A 221 -0.95 -9.23 4.66
N LEU A 222 -0.31 -9.59 5.79
CA LEU A 222 1.15 -9.50 5.91
C LEU A 222 1.87 -10.31 4.82
N ASN A 223 1.43 -11.53 4.54
CA ASN A 223 2.01 -12.36 3.48
C ASN A 223 1.81 -11.76 2.09
N ILE A 224 0.63 -11.20 1.81
CA ILE A 224 0.34 -10.49 0.55
C ILE A 224 1.28 -9.29 0.40
N LEU A 225 1.42 -8.47 1.43
CA LEU A 225 2.32 -7.30 1.42
C LEU A 225 3.77 -7.74 1.13
N THR A 226 4.26 -8.78 1.81
CA THR A 226 5.62 -9.28 1.57
C THR A 226 5.79 -9.84 0.16
N ALA A 227 4.81 -10.60 -0.32
CA ALA A 227 4.91 -11.24 -1.63
C ALA A 227 4.83 -10.23 -2.78
N HIS A 228 3.99 -9.19 -2.66
CA HIS A 228 3.66 -8.31 -3.77
C HIS A 228 4.22 -6.89 -3.63
N VAL A 229 4.47 -6.40 -2.41
CA VAL A 229 4.90 -5.02 -2.17
C VAL A 229 6.37 -4.93 -1.78
N ASP A 230 6.87 -5.85 -0.94
CA ASP A 230 8.20 -5.74 -0.33
C ASP A 230 9.31 -6.51 -1.06
N ARG A 231 8.97 -7.45 -1.96
CA ARG A 231 9.96 -8.25 -2.68
C ARG A 231 10.40 -7.57 -3.97
N GLN A 232 11.65 -7.84 -4.34
CA GLN A 232 12.16 -7.49 -5.67
C GLN A 232 11.26 -8.13 -6.72
N PHE A 233 10.83 -7.30 -7.65
CA PHE A 233 9.95 -7.69 -8.74
C PHE A 233 10.71 -7.58 -10.07
N ILE A 234 10.66 -8.63 -10.87
CA ILE A 234 11.20 -8.61 -12.23
C ILE A 234 10.08 -8.13 -13.14
N SER A 235 10.21 -6.92 -13.67
CA SER A 235 9.27 -6.39 -14.66
C SER A 235 9.85 -6.50 -16.07
N PHE A 236 8.99 -6.79 -17.04
CA PHE A 236 9.32 -6.67 -18.46
C PHE A 236 9.04 -5.23 -18.87
N GLU A 237 10.08 -4.44 -19.05
CA GLU A 237 9.95 -3.08 -19.60
C GLU A 237 9.94 -3.12 -21.13
N GLU A 238 9.49 -2.01 -21.77
CA GLU A 238 9.21 -1.84 -23.20
C GLU A 238 10.37 -2.10 -24.11
N GLN A 239 11.34 -2.68 -23.97
CA GLN A 239 12.45 -3.01 -24.90
C GLN A 239 13.03 -4.40 -24.64
N GLU A 240 12.21 -5.35 -24.16
CA GLU A 240 12.65 -6.70 -23.84
C GLU A 240 13.75 -6.73 -22.76
N LYS A 241 13.92 -5.63 -22.01
CA LYS A 241 14.88 -5.57 -20.91
C LYS A 241 14.19 -5.92 -19.60
N PHE A 242 14.76 -6.90 -18.92
CA PHE A 242 14.39 -7.20 -17.54
C PHE A 242 14.87 -6.07 -16.64
N SER A 243 13.98 -5.45 -15.88
CA SER A 243 14.34 -4.56 -14.80
C SER A 243 13.98 -5.19 -13.46
N ILE A 244 14.92 -5.11 -12.51
CA ILE A 244 14.69 -5.55 -11.13
C ILE A 244 14.25 -4.32 -10.35
N ARG A 245 12.98 -4.30 -9.93
CA ARG A 245 12.45 -3.26 -9.05
C ARG A 245 12.56 -3.68 -7.59
N LYS A 246 12.70 -2.71 -6.70
CA LYS A 246 12.72 -2.95 -5.26
C LYS A 246 11.44 -3.63 -4.77
N ASN A 247 10.31 -3.23 -5.34
CA ASN A 247 9.00 -3.87 -5.14
C ASN A 247 8.12 -3.68 -6.38
N LYS A 248 7.00 -4.39 -6.44
CA LYS A 248 6.08 -4.41 -7.59
C LYS A 248 5.57 -3.02 -7.98
N PHE A 249 5.22 -2.19 -7.00
CA PHE A 249 4.56 -0.91 -7.24
C PHE A 249 5.50 0.29 -7.18
N GLY A 250 6.66 0.18 -6.54
CA GLY A 250 7.64 1.25 -6.42
C GLY A 250 7.44 2.14 -5.19
N PHE A 251 6.75 1.68 -4.14
CA PHE A 251 6.71 2.38 -2.85
C PHE A 251 8.11 2.52 -2.26
N ASP A 252 8.39 3.67 -1.66
CA ASP A 252 9.68 3.90 -0.99
C ASP A 252 9.72 3.22 0.37
N LYS A 253 8.58 3.24 1.09
CA LYS A 253 8.47 2.73 2.46
C LYS A 253 7.14 2.04 2.71
N THR A 254 7.16 1.10 3.66
CA THR A 254 5.96 0.43 4.18
C THR A 254 5.90 0.60 5.69
N VAL A 255 4.77 1.07 6.21
CA VAL A 255 4.50 1.22 7.65
C VAL A 255 3.32 0.34 8.02
N VAL A 256 3.54 -0.62 8.91
CA VAL A 256 2.48 -1.43 9.51
C VAL A 256 2.15 -0.89 10.89
N VAL A 257 0.89 -0.56 11.12
CA VAL A 257 0.40 0.04 12.36
C VAL A 257 -0.40 -0.98 13.15
N CYS A 258 0.05 -1.30 14.35
CA CYS A 258 -0.60 -2.28 15.22
C CYS A 258 -0.21 -2.09 16.69
N ASP A 259 -0.81 -2.86 17.56
CA ASP A 259 -0.25 -3.18 18.87
C ASP A 259 0.64 -4.43 18.73
N TYR A 260 1.95 -4.24 18.79
CA TYR A 260 2.94 -5.30 18.58
C TYR A 260 2.79 -6.45 19.58
N ASN A 261 2.52 -6.13 20.85
CA ASN A 261 2.36 -7.16 21.88
C ASN A 261 1.08 -7.98 21.65
N LYS A 262 0.01 -7.31 21.26
CA LYS A 262 -1.25 -7.98 20.87
C LYS A 262 -1.04 -8.85 19.62
N LEU A 263 -0.33 -8.35 18.61
CA LEU A 263 0.00 -9.10 17.41
C LEU A 263 0.81 -10.35 17.73
N GLN A 264 1.79 -10.26 18.65
CA GLN A 264 2.54 -11.40 19.14
C GLN A 264 1.66 -12.43 19.85
N ALA A 265 0.78 -11.97 20.73
CA ALA A 265 -0.15 -12.85 21.43
C ALA A 265 -1.09 -13.58 20.47
N LEU A 266 -1.61 -12.89 19.46
CA LEU A 266 -2.45 -13.47 18.40
C LEU A 266 -1.68 -14.49 17.56
N PHE A 267 -0.42 -14.21 17.24
CA PHE A 267 0.45 -15.14 16.52
C PHE A 267 0.67 -16.44 17.28
N LEU A 268 1.06 -16.33 18.56
CA LEU A 268 1.31 -17.49 19.42
C LEU A 268 0.02 -18.29 19.70
N HIS A 269 -1.12 -17.63 19.75
CA HIS A 269 -2.42 -18.32 19.85
C HIS A 269 -2.75 -19.10 18.56
N PHE A 270 -2.50 -18.51 17.40
CA PHE A 270 -2.87 -19.05 16.09
C PHE A 270 -1.91 -20.14 15.62
N TYR A 271 -0.59 -19.96 15.78
CA TYR A 271 0.44 -20.89 15.31
C TYR A 271 1.01 -21.81 16.41
N GLY A 272 0.61 -21.62 17.67
CA GLY A 272 1.09 -22.36 18.82
C GLY A 272 2.18 -21.63 19.61
N LYS A 273 2.29 -21.96 20.91
CA LYS A 273 3.18 -21.25 21.85
C LYS A 273 4.66 -21.39 21.50
N GLU A 274 5.05 -22.46 20.79
CA GLU A 274 6.44 -22.72 20.39
C GLU A 274 6.80 -22.02 19.05
N ALA A 275 5.85 -21.31 18.43
CA ALA A 275 6.09 -20.64 17.15
C ALA A 275 7.02 -19.43 17.32
N ASN A 276 7.99 -19.28 16.42
CA ASN A 276 8.96 -18.19 16.47
C ASN A 276 8.38 -16.90 15.85
N PHE A 277 7.73 -16.10 16.69
CA PHE A 277 7.18 -14.80 16.28
C PHE A 277 8.28 -13.84 15.80
N SER A 278 9.41 -13.75 16.49
CA SER A 278 10.50 -12.84 16.09
C SER A 278 11.04 -13.17 14.70
N GLY A 279 11.26 -14.46 14.40
CA GLY A 279 11.67 -14.91 13.08
C GLY A 279 10.60 -14.68 12.00
N TYR A 280 9.32 -14.74 12.37
CA TYR A 280 8.22 -14.45 11.45
C TYR A 280 8.14 -12.95 11.13
N ILE A 281 8.09 -12.12 12.16
CA ILE A 281 7.87 -10.68 12.02
C ILE A 281 9.06 -9.96 11.35
N SER A 282 10.27 -10.49 11.47
CA SER A 282 11.47 -9.96 10.82
C SER A 282 11.38 -9.95 9.29
N LYS A 283 10.45 -10.71 8.69
CA LYS A 283 10.17 -10.66 7.26
C LYS A 283 9.48 -9.35 6.84
N PHE A 284 8.81 -8.68 7.78
CA PHE A 284 7.96 -7.51 7.53
C PHE A 284 8.55 -6.20 8.03
N THR A 285 9.68 -6.24 8.70
CA THR A 285 10.34 -5.05 9.22
C THR A 285 11.85 -5.09 8.95
N SER A 286 12.45 -3.91 8.74
CA SER A 286 13.90 -3.76 8.59
C SER A 286 14.59 -3.35 9.89
N SER A 287 13.82 -3.15 10.98
CA SER A 287 14.29 -2.67 12.28
C SER A 287 13.39 -3.15 13.41
N ASN A 288 13.78 -2.84 14.64
CA ASN A 288 12.89 -2.97 15.79
C ASN A 288 11.65 -2.08 15.60
N PRO A 289 10.47 -2.48 16.12
CA PRO A 289 9.28 -1.66 16.08
C PRO A 289 9.51 -0.29 16.73
N PHE A 290 8.89 0.74 16.17
CA PHE A 290 8.82 2.05 16.81
C PHE A 290 7.64 2.04 17.79
N PHE A 291 7.95 2.12 19.08
CA PHE A 291 6.95 2.12 20.15
C PHE A 291 6.52 3.54 20.50
N TYR A 292 5.22 3.77 20.54
CA TYR A 292 4.61 5.04 20.93
C TYR A 292 3.57 4.81 22.03
N SER A 293 3.54 5.70 23.03
CA SER A 293 2.49 5.72 24.05
C SER A 293 2.15 7.16 24.43
N PHE A 294 0.93 7.56 24.10
CA PHE A 294 0.38 8.85 24.53
C PHE A 294 0.07 8.84 26.03
N ARG A 295 -0.40 7.73 26.56
CA ARG A 295 -0.72 7.57 28.00
C ARG A 295 0.51 7.80 28.89
N GLN A 296 1.66 7.25 28.49
CA GLN A 296 2.91 7.47 29.24
C GLN A 296 3.26 8.95 29.30
N LYS A 297 3.04 9.70 28.22
CA LYS A 297 3.27 11.14 28.19
C LYS A 297 2.31 11.92 29.10
N VAL A 298 1.04 11.56 29.08
CA VAL A 298 0.04 12.14 29.98
C VAL A 298 0.47 11.91 31.43
N SER A 299 0.85 10.68 31.77
CA SER A 299 1.32 10.31 33.12
C SER A 299 2.56 11.09 33.53
N GLN A 300 3.58 11.18 32.65
CA GLN A 300 4.79 11.93 32.94
C GLN A 300 4.48 13.42 33.17
N LYS A 301 3.67 14.03 32.34
CA LYS A 301 3.29 15.43 32.50
C LYS A 301 2.48 15.71 33.76
N LEU A 302 1.67 14.76 34.22
CA LEU A 302 0.98 14.85 35.50
C LEU A 302 1.97 14.78 36.67
N ILE A 303 2.94 13.87 36.60
CA ILE A 303 4.01 13.76 37.61
C ILE A 303 4.79 15.08 37.67
N ASP A 304 5.25 15.59 36.53
CA ASP A 304 5.97 16.86 36.44
C ASP A 304 5.16 18.04 37.04
N CYS A 305 3.85 18.07 36.79
CA CYS A 305 2.96 19.09 37.36
C CYS A 305 2.85 18.96 38.92
N ILE A 306 2.72 17.73 39.42
CA ILE A 306 2.62 17.46 40.84
C ILE A 306 3.96 17.83 41.55
N GLU A 307 5.10 17.44 41.01
CA GLU A 307 6.40 17.78 41.53
C GLU A 307 6.63 19.30 41.61
N ASN A 308 6.25 20.01 40.54
CA ASN A 308 6.31 21.48 40.52
C ASN A 308 5.40 22.13 41.57
N LEU A 309 4.19 21.58 41.80
CA LEU A 309 3.28 22.06 42.85
C LEU A 309 3.86 21.81 44.24
N VAL A 310 4.43 20.64 44.49
CA VAL A 310 5.08 20.29 45.76
C VAL A 310 6.29 21.20 46.02
N HIS A 311 7.11 21.48 45.01
CA HIS A 311 8.26 22.39 45.14
C HIS A 311 7.80 23.80 45.47
N LEU A 312 6.73 24.31 44.86
CA LEU A 312 6.18 25.65 45.17
C LEU A 312 5.61 25.72 46.57
N THR A 313 4.99 24.65 47.08
CA THR A 313 4.48 24.59 48.46
C THR A 313 5.57 24.42 49.53
N MET A 314 6.74 23.91 49.18
CA MET A 314 7.87 23.80 50.10
C MET A 314 8.72 25.09 50.16
N MET A 315 8.56 26.01 49.21
CA MET A 315 9.26 27.30 49.17
C MET A 315 8.41 28.46 49.72
N SER A 316 7.15 28.25 50.03
CA SER A 316 6.21 29.17 50.69
C SER A 316 6.16 28.92 52.19
#